data_7a7fdca99ba4eb11c8712b2790481c9d
#
_entry.id   7a7fdca99ba4eb11c8712b2790481c9d
#
_cell.length_a   1.000
_cell.length_b   1.000
_cell.length_c   1.000
_cell.angle_alpha   90.00
_cell.angle_beta   90.00
_cell.angle_gamma   90.00
#
_symmetry.space_group_name_H-M   'P 1'
#
loop_
_entity.id
_entity.type
_entity.pdbx_description
1 polymer ?
#
loop_
_entity_poly.entity_id
_entity_poly.type
_entity_poly.pdbx_seq_one_letter_code
_entity_poly.pdbx_strand_id
1 'polypeptide(L)'
;MHNISEIIGRIGDFYFAVQSQVFEITGVLEDSNGRIKLNARINEEILRKVKLDNEYQIWGTVDGIDITLLGCYVFPSCRCGKDTIFANLLAEPSEIIIGRSCSGDLKITKISAAISALNYMLPRMPFKQTVTSSKDAITIESVLSWEEISACDKYGKVSFKAGLSCNDSWEKVEYISAPSVEYHFSKPTSIKEAIPKIASVRNLFSFFADHYLPLENMEFADEDTRRLESGNVLCDCCIYLNNIENIDFPRAPFLIGTRCFAHNFDEVWNNWLQFYNENRVIPTLFYEIICNHSTHINRFLNLSQSLELYSRYYREKSAWELAIRDKYPYRNLSLKYRIEDILLYLDGYIEIEPEKIPILAKKISDFRNYFTHYDRTRQPEPSFYEVSSANIILRYILLVIVYKTVGIEQQYISECRRRSEYKHLKEDISIILKENKSLEHKDDK
;
A
#
# COMPACT_ATOMS: atom_id res chain seq x y z
N MET A 1 7.35 -2.14 -24.79
CA MET A 1 6.51 -1.45 -23.79
C MET A 1 7.06 -0.03 -23.63
N HIS A 2 6.21 0.98 -23.79
CA HIS A 2 6.63 2.37 -23.66
C HIS A 2 6.83 2.77 -22.20
N ASN A 3 7.86 3.58 -21.94
CA ASN A 3 8.17 4.07 -20.61
C ASN A 3 7.77 5.54 -20.50
N ILE A 4 7.39 5.99 -19.30
CA ILE A 4 7.04 7.38 -19.01
C ILE A 4 8.18 8.34 -19.40
N SER A 5 9.44 7.93 -19.27
CA SER A 5 10.60 8.72 -19.66
C SER A 5 10.67 9.05 -21.17
N GLU A 6 9.99 8.28 -22.01
CA GLU A 6 9.95 8.50 -23.47
C GLU A 6 9.10 9.70 -23.86
N ILE A 7 8.15 10.09 -23.01
CA ILE A 7 7.16 11.14 -23.29
C ILE A 7 7.35 12.41 -22.46
N ILE A 8 8.16 12.37 -21.40
CA ILE A 8 8.44 13.57 -20.59
C ILE A 8 9.28 14.56 -21.37
N GLY A 9 8.94 15.84 -21.27
CA GLY A 9 9.61 16.95 -21.97
C GLY A 9 9.25 17.08 -23.43
N ARG A 10 8.36 16.22 -23.95
CA ARG A 10 7.94 16.26 -25.36
C ARG A 10 6.58 16.91 -25.53
N ILE A 11 6.39 17.56 -26.69
CA ILE A 11 5.12 18.20 -27.05
C ILE A 11 4.16 17.14 -27.52
N GLY A 12 2.92 17.22 -27.06
CA GLY A 12 1.83 16.35 -27.49
C GLY A 12 0.55 17.12 -27.76
N ASP A 13 -0.35 16.48 -28.49
CA ASP A 13 -1.70 16.94 -28.76
C ASP A 13 -2.66 16.19 -27.85
N PHE A 14 -3.42 16.94 -27.08
CA PHE A 14 -4.32 16.40 -26.08
C PHE A 14 -5.73 16.92 -26.26
N TYR A 15 -6.67 16.16 -25.79
CA TYR A 15 -8.09 16.46 -25.83
C TYR A 15 -8.67 16.32 -24.43
N PHE A 16 -9.62 17.18 -24.08
CA PHE A 16 -10.40 17.03 -22.86
C PHE A 16 -11.83 17.54 -23.05
N ALA A 17 -12.75 16.98 -22.28
CA ALA A 17 -14.16 17.32 -22.36
C ALA A 17 -14.58 18.25 -21.20
N VAL A 18 -15.24 19.36 -21.56
CA VAL A 18 -15.86 20.27 -20.60
C VAL A 18 -17.32 20.51 -21.04
N GLN A 19 -18.29 20.24 -20.18
CA GLN A 19 -19.70 20.44 -20.48
C GLN A 19 -20.15 19.78 -21.80
N SER A 20 -19.71 18.54 -22.05
CA SER A 20 -19.98 17.74 -23.24
C SER A 20 -19.36 18.29 -24.56
N GLN A 21 -18.48 19.26 -24.49
CA GLN A 21 -17.66 19.73 -25.59
C GLN A 21 -16.22 19.23 -25.44
N VAL A 22 -15.67 18.72 -26.54
CA VAL A 22 -14.26 18.28 -26.59
C VAL A 22 -13.43 19.43 -27.14
N PHE A 23 -12.33 19.70 -26.45
CA PHE A 23 -11.38 20.73 -26.81
C PHE A 23 -10.02 20.12 -27.03
N GLU A 24 -9.34 20.60 -28.06
CA GLU A 24 -7.96 20.26 -28.36
C GLU A 24 -7.02 21.26 -27.71
N ILE A 25 -5.96 20.74 -27.11
CA ILE A 25 -4.90 21.52 -26.45
C ILE A 25 -3.54 20.93 -26.79
N THR A 26 -2.55 21.76 -26.99
CA THR A 26 -1.16 21.33 -27.16
C THR A 26 -0.38 21.62 -25.88
N GLY A 27 0.37 20.64 -25.40
CA GLY A 27 1.08 20.76 -24.12
C GLY A 27 2.29 19.86 -24.01
N VAL A 28 2.97 19.97 -22.86
CA VAL A 28 4.15 19.18 -22.52
C VAL A 28 3.92 18.49 -21.18
N LEU A 29 4.26 17.22 -21.09
CA LEU A 29 4.35 16.51 -19.81
C LEU A 29 5.68 16.81 -19.17
N GLU A 30 5.66 17.38 -18.00
CA GLU A 30 6.84 17.81 -17.24
C GLU A 30 6.95 17.01 -15.94
N ASP A 31 8.16 16.57 -15.59
CA ASP A 31 8.44 16.03 -14.26
C ASP A 31 8.80 17.20 -13.31
N SER A 32 8.03 17.35 -12.26
CA SER A 32 8.24 18.31 -11.21
C SER A 32 8.43 17.60 -9.87
N ASN A 33 9.66 17.27 -9.52
CA ASN A 33 10.01 16.56 -8.28
C ASN A 33 9.32 15.18 -8.14
N GLY A 34 9.35 14.39 -9.19
CA GLY A 34 8.74 13.05 -9.21
C GLY A 34 7.22 13.07 -9.44
N ARG A 35 6.63 14.23 -9.72
CA ARG A 35 5.22 14.36 -10.12
C ARG A 35 5.12 14.84 -11.56
N ILE A 36 4.42 14.09 -12.36
CA ILE A 36 4.18 14.45 -13.76
C ILE A 36 3.00 15.40 -13.84
N LYS A 37 3.18 16.49 -14.57
CA LYS A 37 2.15 17.50 -14.84
C LYS A 37 2.07 17.78 -16.32
N LEU A 38 0.87 17.99 -16.81
CA LEU A 38 0.64 18.52 -18.16
C LEU A 38 0.62 20.06 -18.09
N ASN A 39 1.55 20.70 -18.75
CA ASN A 39 1.57 22.15 -18.96
C ASN A 39 1.09 22.42 -20.38
N ALA A 40 -0.11 22.95 -20.55
CA ALA A 40 -0.74 23.17 -21.85
C ALA A 40 -1.22 24.61 -22.03
N ARG A 41 -1.32 25.02 -23.29
CA ARG A 41 -1.95 26.29 -23.65
C ARG A 41 -3.43 26.06 -23.91
N ILE A 42 -4.26 26.93 -23.35
CA ILE A 42 -5.72 26.85 -23.48
C ILE A 42 -6.30 28.23 -23.82
N ASN A 43 -7.39 28.24 -24.56
CA ASN A 43 -8.15 29.47 -24.79
C ASN A 43 -8.82 29.92 -23.48
N GLU A 44 -8.80 31.22 -23.19
CA GLU A 44 -9.41 31.81 -22.00
C GLU A 44 -10.92 31.51 -21.90
N GLU A 45 -11.63 31.46 -23.03
CA GLU A 45 -13.05 31.14 -23.07
C GLU A 45 -13.34 29.71 -22.56
N ILE A 46 -12.48 28.74 -22.91
CA ILE A 46 -12.56 27.37 -22.44
C ILE A 46 -12.23 27.32 -20.94
N LEU A 47 -11.18 28.07 -20.53
CA LEU A 47 -10.76 28.10 -19.15
C LEU A 47 -11.87 28.59 -18.20
N ARG A 48 -12.70 29.54 -18.65
CA ARG A 48 -13.86 30.02 -17.85
C ARG A 48 -14.93 28.95 -17.66
N LYS A 49 -14.98 27.90 -18.48
CA LYS A 49 -15.88 26.76 -18.37
C LYS A 49 -15.35 25.66 -17.46
N VAL A 50 -14.05 25.64 -17.19
CA VAL A 50 -13.38 24.65 -16.35
C VAL A 50 -13.70 24.93 -14.87
N LYS A 51 -14.18 23.92 -14.16
CA LYS A 51 -14.41 23.98 -12.70
C LYS A 51 -13.21 23.41 -11.97
N LEU A 52 -12.62 24.17 -11.05
CA LEU A 52 -11.40 23.80 -10.31
C LEU A 52 -11.56 22.57 -9.42
N ASP A 53 -12.77 22.33 -8.91
CA ASP A 53 -13.07 21.23 -8.00
C ASP A 53 -13.44 19.91 -8.71
N ASN A 54 -13.42 19.90 -10.05
CA ASN A 54 -13.74 18.71 -10.83
C ASN A 54 -12.47 17.97 -11.25
N GLU A 55 -12.55 16.66 -11.25
CA GLU A 55 -11.60 15.81 -11.92
C GLU A 55 -11.90 15.72 -13.41
N TYR A 56 -10.87 15.81 -14.22
CA TYR A 56 -10.95 15.71 -15.67
C TYR A 56 -10.16 14.50 -16.17
N GLN A 57 -10.61 13.96 -17.29
CA GLN A 57 -9.83 13.01 -18.06
C GLN A 57 -9.31 13.73 -19.30
N ILE A 58 -8.01 13.63 -19.54
CA ILE A 58 -7.32 14.21 -20.69
C ILE A 58 -6.70 13.06 -21.46
N TRP A 59 -6.89 13.03 -22.78
CA TRP A 59 -6.35 11.98 -23.63
C TRP A 59 -5.68 12.59 -24.87
N GLY A 60 -4.76 11.86 -25.49
CA GLY A 60 -4.05 12.39 -26.64
C GLY A 60 -2.88 11.53 -27.06
N THR A 61 -1.94 12.15 -27.75
CA THR A 61 -0.73 11.51 -28.25
C THR A 61 0.51 12.39 -28.01
N VAL A 62 1.62 11.74 -27.71
CA VAL A 62 2.95 12.36 -27.62
C VAL A 62 3.90 11.53 -28.47
N ASP A 63 4.49 12.11 -29.51
CA ASP A 63 5.38 11.41 -30.46
C ASP A 63 4.78 10.09 -31.01
N GLY A 64 3.47 10.08 -31.27
CA GLY A 64 2.76 8.90 -31.75
C GLY A 64 2.44 7.84 -30.70
N ILE A 65 2.76 8.10 -29.44
CA ILE A 65 2.40 7.24 -28.31
C ILE A 65 1.07 7.73 -27.74
N ASP A 66 0.08 6.85 -27.72
CA ASP A 66 -1.24 7.13 -27.15
C ASP A 66 -1.17 7.26 -25.62
N ILE A 67 -1.85 8.28 -25.07
CA ILE A 67 -1.82 8.59 -23.64
C ILE A 67 -3.21 8.94 -23.14
N THR A 68 -3.50 8.52 -21.90
CA THR A 68 -4.66 9.00 -21.15
C THR A 68 -4.25 9.40 -19.75
N LEU A 69 -4.59 10.62 -19.36
CA LEU A 69 -4.37 11.19 -18.03
C LEU A 69 -5.69 11.10 -17.26
N LEU A 70 -5.69 10.39 -16.14
CA LEU A 70 -6.87 10.17 -15.30
C LEU A 70 -6.78 11.00 -14.01
N GLY A 71 -7.95 11.35 -13.47
CA GLY A 71 -8.04 12.09 -12.21
C GLY A 71 -7.30 13.42 -12.23
N CYS A 72 -7.34 14.15 -13.36
CA CYS A 72 -6.62 15.40 -13.50
C CYS A 72 -7.30 16.52 -12.71
N TYR A 73 -6.58 17.06 -11.74
CA TYR A 73 -6.91 18.35 -11.16
C TYR A 73 -6.30 19.45 -12.02
N VAL A 74 -7.11 20.43 -12.36
CA VAL A 74 -6.74 21.45 -13.32
C VAL A 74 -6.58 22.80 -12.62
N PHE A 75 -5.42 23.40 -12.77
CA PHE A 75 -5.09 24.71 -12.20
C PHE A 75 -4.81 25.71 -13.32
N PRO A 76 -5.64 26.76 -13.46
CA PRO A 76 -5.36 27.83 -14.41
C PRO A 76 -4.20 28.66 -13.91
N SER A 77 -3.24 28.90 -14.77
CA SER A 77 -2.15 29.86 -14.57
C SER A 77 -2.28 30.97 -15.56
N CYS A 78 -2.88 32.09 -15.18
CA CYS A 78 -2.97 33.27 -16.02
C CYS A 78 -1.69 34.09 -15.92
N ARG A 79 -0.90 34.19 -17.00
CA ARG A 79 0.02 35.30 -17.20
C ARG A 79 -0.73 36.39 -17.98
N CYS A 80 -1.22 37.40 -17.27
CA CYS A 80 -1.80 38.58 -17.89
C CYS A 80 -0.74 39.40 -18.60
N GLY A 81 -0.61 39.25 -19.90
CA GLY A 81 0.00 40.22 -20.80
C GLY A 81 -1.11 41.03 -21.42
N LYS A 82 -0.86 42.33 -21.73
CA LYS A 82 -1.89 43.25 -22.25
C LYS A 82 -2.59 42.82 -23.53
N ASP A 83 -2.08 41.77 -24.23
CA ASP A 83 -2.59 41.27 -25.50
C ASP A 83 -2.60 39.74 -25.61
N THR A 84 -2.62 38.99 -24.50
CA THR A 84 -2.56 37.52 -24.54
C THR A 84 -3.94 36.90 -24.47
N ILE A 85 -4.36 36.28 -25.58
CA ILE A 85 -5.60 35.52 -25.76
C ILE A 85 -5.49 34.11 -25.11
N PHE A 86 -4.32 33.70 -24.59
CA PHE A 86 -4.06 32.37 -24.09
C PHE A 86 -3.73 32.35 -22.61
N ALA A 87 -4.33 31.41 -21.88
CA ALA A 87 -3.96 31.06 -20.52
C ALA A 87 -3.19 29.73 -20.51
N ASN A 88 -2.36 29.51 -19.51
CA ASN A 88 -1.76 28.21 -19.29
C ASN A 88 -2.68 27.37 -18.41
N LEU A 89 -2.83 26.12 -18.76
CA LEU A 89 -3.50 25.09 -18.00
C LEU A 89 -2.44 24.16 -17.43
N LEU A 90 -2.38 24.05 -16.11
CA LEU A 90 -1.61 23.02 -15.44
C LEU A 90 -2.57 21.92 -15.01
N ALA A 91 -2.39 20.68 -15.51
CA ALA A 91 -3.16 19.54 -15.08
C ALA A 91 -2.25 18.53 -14.36
N GLU A 92 -2.64 18.12 -13.17
CA GLU A 92 -1.94 17.13 -12.37
C GLU A 92 -2.78 15.84 -12.33
N PRO A 93 -2.39 14.79 -13.11
CA PRO A 93 -3.09 13.52 -13.13
C PRO A 93 -2.77 12.69 -11.90
N SER A 94 -3.70 11.87 -11.44
CA SER A 94 -3.43 10.82 -10.45
C SER A 94 -2.78 9.59 -11.09
N GLU A 95 -3.23 9.21 -12.29
CA GLU A 95 -2.69 8.10 -13.06
C GLU A 95 -2.47 8.51 -14.52
N ILE A 96 -1.46 7.93 -15.14
CA ILE A 96 -1.11 8.10 -16.56
C ILE A 96 -1.13 6.73 -17.24
N ILE A 97 -2.00 6.57 -18.23
CA ILE A 97 -2.04 5.39 -19.08
C ILE A 97 -1.20 5.66 -20.32
N ILE A 98 -0.26 4.79 -20.63
CA ILE A 98 0.59 4.86 -21.81
C ILE A 98 0.24 3.69 -22.72
N GLY A 99 0.09 3.94 -24.02
CA GLY A 99 -0.31 2.96 -25.03
C GLY A 99 -1.80 2.96 -25.34
N ARG A 100 -2.60 3.83 -24.71
CA ARG A 100 -4.03 4.02 -25.02
C ARG A 100 -4.45 5.46 -24.90
N SER A 101 -5.16 5.96 -25.90
CA SER A 101 -5.87 7.24 -25.89
C SER A 101 -7.38 6.96 -25.81
N CYS A 102 -8.03 7.37 -24.72
CA CYS A 102 -9.42 7.05 -24.45
C CYS A 102 -10.17 8.26 -23.86
N SER A 103 -11.30 8.61 -24.46
CA SER A 103 -12.17 9.70 -24.01
C SER A 103 -13.20 9.29 -22.95
N GLY A 104 -13.33 8.00 -22.71
CA GLY A 104 -14.33 7.42 -21.81
C GLY A 104 -13.72 6.48 -20.78
N ASP A 105 -14.61 5.77 -20.07
CA ASP A 105 -14.22 4.78 -19.08
C ASP A 105 -13.62 3.54 -19.74
N LEU A 106 -12.31 3.36 -19.58
CA LEU A 106 -11.60 2.22 -20.12
C LEU A 106 -11.96 0.96 -19.34
N LYS A 107 -12.50 -0.05 -20.03
CA LYS A 107 -12.83 -1.36 -19.48
C LYS A 107 -11.67 -2.33 -19.67
N ILE A 108 -11.26 -2.97 -18.60
CA ILE A 108 -10.15 -3.94 -18.60
C ILE A 108 -10.61 -5.29 -18.09
N THR A 109 -9.97 -6.33 -18.56
CA THR A 109 -10.22 -7.73 -18.17
C THR A 109 -9.16 -8.25 -17.19
N LYS A 110 -7.98 -7.63 -17.20
CA LYS A 110 -6.85 -7.99 -16.35
C LYS A 110 -6.04 -6.75 -15.98
N ILE A 111 -5.53 -6.74 -14.75
CA ILE A 111 -4.49 -5.80 -14.30
C ILE A 111 -3.37 -6.61 -13.63
N SER A 112 -2.14 -6.22 -13.86
CA SER A 112 -0.96 -6.80 -13.20
C SER A 112 -0.04 -5.71 -12.69
N ALA A 113 0.72 -6.03 -11.65
CA ALA A 113 1.73 -5.13 -11.11
C ALA A 113 2.89 -5.92 -10.51
N ALA A 114 4.11 -5.41 -10.64
CA ALA A 114 5.21 -5.84 -9.80
C ALA A 114 5.09 -5.20 -8.41
N ILE A 115 5.51 -5.93 -7.41
CA ILE A 115 5.66 -5.44 -6.04
C ILE A 115 7.10 -5.74 -5.65
N SER A 116 7.92 -4.72 -5.46
CA SER A 116 9.39 -4.81 -5.37
C SER A 116 9.90 -5.82 -4.34
N ALA A 117 9.14 -6.11 -3.33
CA ALA A 117 9.56 -7.00 -2.26
C ALA A 117 9.04 -8.44 -2.35
N LEU A 118 8.20 -8.76 -3.33
CA LEU A 118 7.67 -10.13 -3.47
C LEU A 118 8.76 -11.19 -3.58
N ASN A 119 9.91 -10.86 -4.14
CA ASN A 119 11.08 -11.76 -4.21
C ASN A 119 11.54 -12.28 -2.84
N TYR A 120 11.33 -11.50 -1.78
CA TYR A 120 11.72 -11.87 -0.41
C TYR A 120 10.64 -12.66 0.31
N MET A 121 9.40 -12.49 -0.11
CA MET A 121 8.24 -13.11 0.50
C MET A 121 7.96 -14.50 -0.09
N LEU A 122 8.11 -14.62 -1.40
CA LEU A 122 7.89 -15.86 -2.10
C LEU A 122 9.00 -16.87 -1.77
N PRO A 123 8.70 -18.16 -1.63
CA PRO A 123 9.74 -19.14 -1.46
C PRO A 123 10.74 -19.01 -2.62
N ARG A 124 12.03 -19.22 -2.34
CA ARG A 124 13.03 -19.23 -3.41
C ARG A 124 12.51 -20.10 -4.52
N MET A 125 12.31 -19.51 -5.69
CA MET A 125 11.79 -20.24 -6.83
C MET A 125 12.67 -21.46 -7.03
N PRO A 126 12.11 -22.66 -7.09
CA PRO A 126 12.90 -23.85 -7.38
C PRO A 126 13.36 -23.76 -8.83
N PHE A 127 14.48 -23.09 -9.00
CA PHE A 127 15.17 -22.99 -10.27
C PHE A 127 16.04 -24.22 -10.41
N LYS A 128 15.66 -25.13 -11.30
CA LYS A 128 16.44 -26.29 -11.62
C LYS A 128 17.15 -26.06 -12.94
N GLN A 129 18.46 -26.05 -12.90
CA GLN A 129 19.29 -25.93 -14.08
C GLN A 129 19.91 -27.27 -14.40
N THR A 130 19.77 -27.72 -15.63
CA THR A 130 20.43 -28.92 -16.17
C THR A 130 21.40 -28.47 -17.26
N VAL A 131 22.66 -28.74 -17.06
CA VAL A 131 23.72 -28.45 -18.04
C VAL A 131 24.09 -29.74 -18.75
N THR A 132 23.86 -29.79 -20.04
CA THR A 132 24.28 -30.90 -20.89
C THR A 132 25.39 -30.43 -21.82
N SER A 133 26.54 -31.05 -21.74
CA SER A 133 27.70 -30.75 -22.59
C SER A 133 27.91 -31.85 -23.64
N SER A 134 27.96 -31.46 -24.90
CA SER A 134 28.41 -32.30 -26.02
C SER A 134 29.72 -31.77 -26.60
N LYS A 135 30.33 -32.51 -27.55
CA LYS A 135 31.60 -32.05 -28.17
C LYS A 135 31.47 -30.69 -28.88
N ASP A 136 30.28 -30.37 -29.36
CA ASP A 136 30.02 -29.20 -30.21
C ASP A 136 29.07 -28.17 -29.61
N ALA A 137 28.44 -28.47 -28.43
CA ALA A 137 27.49 -27.57 -27.80
C ALA A 137 27.38 -27.79 -26.28
N ILE A 138 27.12 -26.71 -25.57
CA ILE A 138 26.68 -26.73 -24.17
C ILE A 138 25.23 -26.28 -24.18
N THR A 139 24.33 -27.15 -23.74
CA THR A 139 22.90 -26.84 -23.59
C THR A 139 22.60 -26.62 -22.13
N ILE A 140 22.06 -25.46 -21.81
CA ILE A 140 21.59 -25.12 -20.47
C ILE A 140 20.06 -25.09 -20.51
N GLU A 141 19.44 -26.08 -19.87
CA GLU A 141 18.00 -26.13 -19.70
C GLU A 141 17.67 -25.62 -18.31
N SER A 142 16.83 -24.59 -18.27
CA SER A 142 16.39 -23.97 -17.02
C SER A 142 14.89 -24.21 -16.83
N VAL A 143 14.53 -24.95 -15.80
CA VAL A 143 13.13 -25.23 -15.45
C VAL A 143 12.76 -24.44 -14.21
N LEU A 144 11.73 -23.60 -14.33
CA LEU A 144 11.10 -22.92 -13.23
C LEU A 144 9.87 -23.71 -12.85
N SER A 145 9.89 -24.33 -11.67
CA SER A 145 8.73 -24.99 -11.09
C SER A 145 8.08 -24.05 -10.08
N TRP A 146 6.87 -23.60 -10.37
CA TRP A 146 6.12 -22.70 -9.53
C TRP A 146 4.74 -23.29 -9.23
N GLU A 147 4.40 -23.38 -7.97
CA GLU A 147 3.03 -23.67 -7.55
C GLU A 147 2.23 -22.34 -7.50
N GLU A 148 1.14 -22.28 -8.25
CA GLU A 148 0.34 -21.06 -8.34
C GLU A 148 -0.34 -20.79 -7.00
N ILE A 149 -0.05 -19.63 -6.41
CA ILE A 149 -0.77 -19.11 -5.26
C ILE A 149 -1.86 -18.18 -5.79
N SER A 150 -3.11 -18.54 -5.62
CA SER A 150 -4.23 -17.76 -6.12
C SER A 150 -5.43 -17.83 -5.19
N ALA A 151 -6.31 -16.84 -5.32
CA ALA A 151 -7.57 -16.75 -4.61
C ALA A 151 -8.66 -16.18 -5.50
N CYS A 152 -9.90 -16.55 -5.23
CA CYS A 152 -11.06 -16.01 -5.93
C CYS A 152 -11.91 -15.15 -5.00
N ASP A 153 -12.48 -14.09 -5.54
CA ASP A 153 -13.54 -13.32 -4.90
C ASP A 153 -14.68 -13.06 -5.88
N LYS A 154 -15.70 -12.35 -5.44
CA LYS A 154 -16.89 -12.06 -6.28
C LYS A 154 -16.61 -11.24 -7.54
N TYR A 155 -15.44 -10.62 -7.65
CA TYR A 155 -15.07 -9.78 -8.79
C TYR A 155 -14.13 -10.49 -9.75
N GLY A 156 -13.38 -11.51 -9.30
CA GLY A 156 -12.43 -12.21 -10.14
C GLY A 156 -11.46 -13.09 -9.37
N LYS A 157 -10.30 -13.31 -9.97
CA LYS A 157 -9.21 -14.13 -9.44
C LYS A 157 -7.94 -13.28 -9.29
N VAL A 158 -7.37 -13.27 -8.10
CA VAL A 158 -6.01 -12.77 -7.86
C VAL A 158 -5.04 -13.94 -7.91
N SER A 159 -3.90 -13.77 -8.55
CA SER A 159 -2.85 -14.80 -8.60
C SER A 159 -1.46 -14.17 -8.60
N PHE A 160 -0.50 -14.94 -8.09
CA PHE A 160 0.92 -14.60 -8.17
C PHE A 160 1.52 -15.28 -9.38
N LYS A 161 2.27 -14.52 -10.17
CA LYS A 161 3.02 -15.02 -11.31
C LYS A 161 4.51 -15.00 -11.01
N ALA A 162 5.16 -16.11 -11.29
CA ALA A 162 6.61 -16.14 -11.35
C ALA A 162 7.04 -15.52 -12.67
N GLY A 163 7.62 -14.32 -12.61
CA GLY A 163 8.30 -13.73 -13.75
C GLY A 163 9.78 -14.10 -13.72
N LEU A 164 10.34 -14.37 -14.87
CA LEU A 164 11.77 -14.56 -15.07
C LEU A 164 12.21 -13.66 -16.22
N SER A 165 13.05 -12.68 -15.93
CA SER A 165 13.75 -11.94 -16.98
C SER A 165 15.14 -12.53 -17.18
N CYS A 166 15.57 -12.61 -18.43
CA CYS A 166 16.90 -13.07 -18.80
C CYS A 166 17.66 -11.90 -19.41
N ASN A 167 18.75 -11.53 -18.79
CA ASN A 167 19.72 -10.61 -19.37
C ASN A 167 20.85 -11.43 -19.96
N ASP A 168 20.94 -11.43 -21.28
CA ASP A 168 21.99 -12.13 -22.03
C ASP A 168 23.03 -11.11 -22.50
N SER A 169 24.25 -11.30 -22.06
CA SER A 169 25.43 -10.56 -22.54
C SER A 169 26.49 -11.53 -22.99
N TRP A 170 27.43 -11.07 -23.81
CA TRP A 170 28.53 -11.89 -24.29
C TRP A 170 29.29 -12.67 -23.19
N GLU A 171 29.37 -12.09 -22.00
CA GLU A 171 30.14 -12.64 -20.88
C GLU A 171 29.29 -13.36 -19.83
N LYS A 172 27.97 -13.10 -19.79
CA LYS A 172 27.12 -13.51 -18.68
C LYS A 172 25.65 -13.65 -19.09
N VAL A 173 25.05 -14.75 -18.69
CA VAL A 173 23.59 -14.91 -18.69
C VAL A 173 23.11 -14.76 -17.26
N GLU A 174 22.25 -13.78 -17.01
CA GLU A 174 21.68 -13.49 -15.70
C GLU A 174 20.16 -13.67 -15.74
N TYR A 175 19.66 -14.54 -14.86
CA TYR A 175 18.23 -14.73 -14.65
C TYR A 175 17.79 -13.91 -13.44
N ILE A 176 16.87 -12.97 -13.65
CA ILE A 176 16.32 -12.12 -12.61
C ILE A 176 14.89 -12.55 -12.34
N SER A 177 14.60 -12.92 -11.09
CA SER A 177 13.22 -13.18 -10.66
C SER A 177 12.43 -11.87 -10.61
N ALA A 178 11.33 -11.82 -11.34
CA ALA A 178 10.45 -10.67 -11.43
C ALA A 178 8.99 -11.09 -11.16
N PRO A 179 8.66 -11.47 -9.92
CA PRO A 179 7.30 -11.87 -9.59
C PRO A 179 6.35 -10.70 -9.69
N SER A 180 5.14 -11.00 -10.16
CA SER A 180 4.06 -10.04 -10.27
C SER A 180 2.79 -10.59 -9.65
N VAL A 181 1.88 -9.68 -9.34
CA VAL A 181 0.50 -10.01 -8.97
C VAL A 181 -0.39 -9.69 -10.14
N GLU A 182 -1.28 -10.62 -10.49
CA GLU A 182 -2.30 -10.43 -11.52
C GLU A 182 -3.69 -10.51 -10.88
N TYR A 183 -4.58 -9.64 -11.33
CA TYR A 183 -5.99 -9.71 -11.02
C TYR A 183 -6.79 -9.85 -12.31
N HIS A 184 -7.44 -10.99 -12.48
CA HIS A 184 -8.31 -11.29 -13.62
C HIS A 184 -9.76 -11.04 -13.23
N PHE A 185 -10.41 -10.10 -13.89
CA PHE A 185 -11.81 -9.77 -13.60
C PHE A 185 -12.76 -10.77 -14.26
N SER A 186 -13.81 -11.16 -13.54
CA SER A 186 -14.88 -12.02 -14.06
C SER A 186 -15.73 -11.33 -15.15
N LYS A 187 -15.72 -9.99 -15.16
CA LYS A 187 -16.37 -9.14 -16.15
C LYS A 187 -15.48 -7.93 -16.42
N PRO A 188 -15.50 -7.36 -17.64
CA PRO A 188 -14.78 -6.13 -17.91
C PRO A 188 -15.11 -5.04 -16.89
N THR A 189 -14.10 -4.51 -16.25
CA THR A 189 -14.19 -3.60 -15.11
C THR A 189 -13.53 -2.28 -15.48
N SER A 190 -14.06 -1.16 -15.00
CA SER A 190 -13.42 0.13 -15.23
C SER A 190 -12.04 0.20 -14.61
N ILE A 191 -11.12 0.92 -15.26
CA ILE A 191 -9.76 1.05 -14.71
C ILE A 191 -9.77 1.73 -13.33
N LYS A 192 -10.70 2.66 -13.11
CA LYS A 192 -10.89 3.32 -11.80
C LYS A 192 -11.31 2.35 -10.69
N GLU A 193 -12.02 1.27 -11.04
CA GLU A 193 -12.38 0.22 -10.09
C GLU A 193 -11.31 -0.86 -9.97
N ALA A 194 -10.51 -1.07 -11.01
CA ALA A 194 -9.47 -2.07 -11.08
C ALA A 194 -8.23 -1.70 -10.25
N ILE A 195 -7.77 -0.44 -10.33
CA ILE A 195 -6.61 0.05 -9.56
C ILE A 195 -6.78 -0.17 -8.05
N PRO A 196 -7.92 0.16 -7.41
CA PRO A 196 -8.14 -0.16 -6.00
C PRO A 196 -8.07 -1.65 -5.67
N LYS A 197 -8.36 -2.55 -6.62
CA LYS A 197 -8.26 -4.00 -6.38
C LYS A 197 -6.81 -4.45 -6.26
N ILE A 198 -5.97 -4.06 -7.22
CA ILE A 198 -4.54 -4.39 -7.15
C ILE A 198 -3.85 -3.67 -5.97
N ALA A 199 -4.27 -2.45 -5.64
CA ALA A 199 -3.82 -1.74 -4.47
C ALA A 199 -4.22 -2.45 -3.16
N SER A 200 -5.39 -3.11 -3.11
CA SER A 200 -5.79 -3.90 -1.94
C SER A 200 -4.86 -5.09 -1.70
N VAL A 201 -4.35 -5.73 -2.78
CA VAL A 201 -3.33 -6.79 -2.66
C VAL A 201 -2.06 -6.21 -2.05
N ARG A 202 -1.54 -5.10 -2.60
CA ARG A 202 -0.38 -4.41 -2.05
C ARG A 202 -0.56 -4.08 -0.56
N ASN A 203 -1.76 -3.63 -0.19
CA ASN A 203 -2.05 -3.25 1.19
C ASN A 203 -1.96 -4.44 2.15
N LEU A 204 -2.50 -5.61 1.78
CA LEU A 204 -2.32 -6.84 2.54
C LEU A 204 -0.84 -7.16 2.73
N PHE A 205 -0.07 -7.12 1.65
CA PHE A 205 1.36 -7.44 1.72
C PHE A 205 2.17 -6.38 2.46
N SER A 206 1.74 -5.13 2.45
CA SER A 206 2.36 -4.09 3.29
C SER A 206 2.18 -4.38 4.79
N PHE A 207 1.04 -4.96 5.20
CA PHE A 207 0.89 -5.49 6.56
C PHE A 207 1.81 -6.69 6.81
N PHE A 208 1.94 -7.60 5.85
CA PHE A 208 2.81 -8.77 5.99
C PHE A 208 4.30 -8.40 6.03
N ALA A 209 4.68 -7.33 5.36
CA ALA A 209 6.04 -6.79 5.37
C ALA A 209 6.31 -5.86 6.55
N ASP A 210 5.27 -5.30 7.16
CA ASP A 210 5.36 -4.17 8.08
C ASP A 210 6.07 -2.95 7.45
N HIS A 211 5.96 -2.82 6.14
CA HIS A 211 6.54 -1.75 5.33
C HIS A 211 5.64 -1.41 4.15
N TYR A 212 5.76 -0.18 3.67
CA TYR A 212 5.13 0.21 2.42
C TYR A 212 5.75 -0.54 1.24
N LEU A 213 4.91 -1.12 0.41
CA LEU A 213 5.30 -1.83 -0.81
C LEU A 213 4.76 -1.06 -2.02
N PRO A 214 5.61 -0.40 -2.82
CA PRO A 214 5.15 0.28 -4.03
C PRO A 214 4.64 -0.73 -5.06
N LEU A 215 3.63 -0.31 -5.83
CA LEU A 215 3.24 -0.99 -7.07
C LEU A 215 4.11 -0.45 -8.20
N GLU A 216 4.77 -1.33 -8.91
CA GLU A 216 5.65 -1.00 -10.01
C GLU A 216 5.17 -1.67 -11.29
N ASN A 217 5.49 -1.08 -12.44
CA ASN A 217 5.23 -1.69 -13.75
C ASN A 217 3.80 -2.24 -13.86
N MET A 218 2.80 -1.39 -13.58
CA MET A 218 1.42 -1.81 -13.75
C MET A 218 1.07 -1.90 -15.22
N GLU A 219 0.47 -3.03 -15.59
CA GLU A 219 0.02 -3.35 -16.93
C GLU A 219 -1.43 -3.77 -16.88
N PHE A 220 -2.14 -3.60 -17.98
CA PHE A 220 -3.51 -4.10 -18.08
C PHE A 220 -3.80 -4.70 -19.47
N ALA A 221 -4.80 -5.57 -19.53
CA ALA A 221 -5.38 -6.06 -20.76
C ALA A 221 -6.85 -5.65 -20.82
N ASP A 222 -7.28 -5.22 -21.99
CA ASP A 222 -8.68 -4.98 -22.34
C ASP A 222 -9.23 -6.11 -23.24
N GLU A 223 -10.47 -5.97 -23.73
CA GLU A 223 -11.08 -6.95 -24.61
C GLU A 223 -10.40 -7.02 -25.99
N ASP A 224 -9.77 -5.92 -26.42
CA ASP A 224 -9.09 -5.80 -27.70
C ASP A 224 -7.64 -6.30 -27.66
N THR A 225 -7.14 -6.61 -26.47
CA THR A 225 -5.74 -7.06 -26.29
C THR A 225 -5.54 -8.42 -26.96
N ARG A 226 -4.59 -8.49 -27.90
CA ARG A 226 -4.31 -9.70 -28.67
C ARG A 226 -3.77 -10.82 -27.78
N ARG A 227 -4.33 -12.02 -27.93
CA ARG A 227 -3.76 -13.23 -27.37
C ARG A 227 -2.66 -13.75 -28.26
N LEU A 228 -1.50 -14.03 -27.71
CA LEU A 228 -0.46 -14.77 -28.40
C LEU A 228 -0.90 -16.22 -28.66
N GLU A 229 -0.33 -16.87 -29.66
CA GLU A 229 -0.54 -18.29 -29.95
C GLU A 229 -0.25 -19.20 -28.74
N SER A 230 0.64 -18.76 -27.84
CA SER A 230 0.93 -19.41 -26.56
C SER A 230 -0.19 -19.30 -25.51
N GLY A 231 -1.29 -18.58 -25.80
CA GLY A 231 -2.35 -18.29 -24.85
C GLY A 231 -2.05 -17.15 -23.85
N ASN A 232 -0.86 -16.58 -23.91
CA ASN A 232 -0.50 -15.41 -23.09
C ASN A 232 -1.15 -14.15 -23.66
N VAL A 233 -1.63 -13.30 -22.78
CA VAL A 233 -2.19 -12.00 -23.14
C VAL A 233 -1.04 -10.99 -23.19
N LEU A 234 -0.89 -10.32 -24.34
CA LEU A 234 0.10 -9.26 -24.49
C LEU A 234 -0.53 -7.97 -23.93
N CYS A 235 0.08 -7.45 -22.88
CA CYS A 235 -0.27 -6.16 -22.32
C CYS A 235 0.62 -5.09 -22.95
N ASP A 236 0.07 -4.34 -23.92
CA ASP A 236 0.81 -3.25 -24.59
C ASP A 236 0.69 -1.92 -23.84
N CYS A 237 -0.11 -1.89 -22.79
CA CYS A 237 -0.46 -0.69 -22.07
C CYS A 237 0.05 -0.75 -20.64
N CYS A 238 0.64 0.32 -20.16
CA CYS A 238 1.07 0.45 -18.79
C CYS A 238 0.39 1.63 -18.07
N ILE A 239 0.32 1.53 -16.75
CA ILE A 239 -0.22 2.55 -15.86
C ILE A 239 0.93 3.09 -15.02
N TYR A 240 1.13 4.39 -15.06
CA TYR A 240 2.04 5.10 -14.18
C TYR A 240 1.24 5.80 -13.07
N LEU A 241 1.59 5.52 -11.81
CA LEU A 241 1.00 6.20 -10.65
C LEU A 241 1.83 7.45 -10.33
N ASN A 242 1.21 8.61 -10.42
CA ASN A 242 1.92 9.90 -10.32
C ASN A 242 2.32 10.31 -8.89
N ASN A 243 1.92 9.56 -7.88
CA ASN A 243 2.17 9.90 -6.47
C ASN A 243 2.97 8.83 -5.74
N ILE A 244 3.82 8.08 -6.47
CA ILE A 244 4.68 7.08 -5.82
C ILE A 244 5.93 7.80 -5.32
N GLU A 245 6.09 7.79 -4.01
CA GLU A 245 7.36 8.16 -3.40
C GLU A 245 8.33 7.00 -3.53
N ASN A 246 9.57 7.30 -3.93
CA ASN A 246 10.66 6.34 -3.89
C ASN A 246 11.00 6.08 -2.42
N ILE A 247 10.39 5.05 -1.85
CA ILE A 247 10.71 4.60 -0.50
C ILE A 247 11.72 3.46 -0.64
N ASP A 248 12.93 3.66 -0.12
CA ASP A 248 13.92 2.60 -0.01
C ASP A 248 13.34 1.45 0.81
N PHE A 249 13.16 0.30 0.15
CA PHE A 249 12.70 -0.89 0.82
C PHE A 249 13.88 -1.49 1.60
N PRO A 250 13.81 -1.57 2.93
CA PRO A 250 14.85 -2.23 3.70
C PRO A 250 14.90 -3.70 3.28
N ARG A 251 16.09 -4.26 3.08
CA ARG A 251 16.32 -5.69 2.79
C ARG A 251 15.93 -6.62 3.95
N ALA A 252 14.93 -6.21 4.73
CA ALA A 252 14.44 -6.98 5.86
C ALA A 252 13.48 -8.08 5.38
N PRO A 253 13.52 -9.27 5.96
CA PRO A 253 12.57 -10.32 5.63
C PRO A 253 11.15 -9.90 6.03
N PHE A 254 10.18 -10.29 5.20
CA PHE A 254 8.77 -10.17 5.57
C PHE A 254 8.48 -10.83 6.91
N LEU A 255 7.61 -10.21 7.70
CA LEU A 255 7.13 -10.82 8.95
C LEU A 255 6.32 -12.07 8.66
N ILE A 256 5.40 -12.00 7.68
CA ILE A 256 4.58 -13.11 7.21
C ILE A 256 5.03 -13.47 5.79
N GLY A 257 5.65 -14.63 5.63
CA GLY A 257 6.00 -15.18 4.31
C GLY A 257 4.93 -16.10 3.75
N THR A 258 5.06 -16.48 2.47
CA THR A 258 4.09 -17.34 1.76
C THR A 258 3.80 -18.67 2.45
N ARG A 259 4.79 -19.27 3.12
CA ARG A 259 4.59 -20.52 3.89
C ARG A 259 3.48 -20.42 4.94
N CYS A 260 3.16 -19.20 5.39
CA CYS A 260 2.16 -18.96 6.42
C CYS A 260 0.73 -18.93 5.89
N PHE A 261 0.54 -18.76 4.58
CA PHE A 261 -0.79 -18.58 4.00
C PHE A 261 -0.98 -19.21 2.62
N ALA A 262 0.06 -19.73 1.94
CA ALA A 262 -0.09 -20.24 0.58
C ALA A 262 -1.14 -21.37 0.48
N HIS A 263 -1.24 -22.21 1.50
CA HIS A 263 -2.17 -23.34 1.57
C HIS A 263 -3.64 -22.92 1.79
N ASN A 264 -3.89 -21.72 2.30
CA ASN A 264 -5.21 -21.17 2.58
C ASN A 264 -5.39 -19.75 2.08
N PHE A 265 -4.67 -19.37 1.01
CA PHE A 265 -4.66 -17.99 0.51
C PHE A 265 -6.06 -17.49 0.13
N ASP A 266 -6.94 -18.37 -0.33
CA ASP A 266 -8.32 -18.00 -0.66
C ASP A 266 -9.08 -17.48 0.59
N GLU A 267 -8.92 -18.14 1.73
CA GLU A 267 -9.49 -17.70 3.00
C GLU A 267 -8.86 -16.37 3.46
N VAL A 268 -7.53 -16.30 3.46
CA VAL A 268 -6.80 -15.08 3.87
C VAL A 268 -7.21 -13.88 3.02
N TRP A 269 -7.33 -14.07 1.70
CA TRP A 269 -7.74 -13.01 0.77
C TRP A 269 -9.17 -12.53 1.03
N ASN A 270 -10.12 -13.45 1.17
CA ASN A 270 -11.52 -13.10 1.41
C ASN A 270 -11.72 -12.42 2.77
N ASN A 271 -11.06 -12.90 3.82
CA ASN A 271 -11.07 -12.27 5.14
C ASN A 271 -10.45 -10.86 5.09
N TRP A 272 -9.34 -10.69 4.33
CA TRP A 272 -8.75 -9.38 4.09
C TRP A 272 -9.69 -8.42 3.38
N LEU A 273 -10.34 -8.87 2.30
CA LEU A 273 -11.30 -8.04 1.58
C LEU A 273 -12.48 -7.62 2.44
N GLN A 274 -12.99 -8.53 3.28
CA GLN A 274 -14.02 -8.20 4.24
C GLN A 274 -13.54 -7.12 5.20
N PHE A 275 -12.40 -7.34 5.87
CA PHE A 275 -11.79 -6.38 6.79
C PHE A 275 -11.55 -5.01 6.12
N TYR A 276 -10.96 -5.00 4.92
CA TYR A 276 -10.64 -3.79 4.18
C TYR A 276 -11.89 -3.00 3.77
N ASN A 277 -12.95 -3.68 3.34
CA ASN A 277 -14.20 -3.03 2.92
C ASN A 277 -15.00 -2.49 4.10
N GLU A 278 -15.00 -3.19 5.23
CA GLU A 278 -15.69 -2.77 6.46
C GLU A 278 -14.98 -1.60 7.14
N ASN A 279 -13.66 -1.53 7.07
CA ASN A 279 -12.85 -0.58 7.82
C ASN A 279 -11.67 0.01 7.05
N ARG A 280 -11.95 0.74 5.97
CA ARG A 280 -10.89 1.40 5.18
C ARG A 280 -9.97 2.33 5.98
N VAL A 281 -10.48 2.89 7.08
CA VAL A 281 -9.74 3.86 7.88
C VAL A 281 -8.52 3.21 8.54
N ILE A 282 -8.64 1.99 9.07
CA ILE A 282 -7.51 1.31 9.73
C ILE A 282 -6.34 1.07 8.77
N PRO A 283 -6.53 0.47 7.58
CA PRO A 283 -5.46 0.38 6.58
C PRO A 283 -4.88 1.73 6.17
N THR A 284 -5.70 2.77 6.02
CA THR A 284 -5.23 4.11 5.65
C THR A 284 -4.31 4.69 6.73
N LEU A 285 -4.71 4.64 8.00
CA LEU A 285 -3.88 5.11 9.11
C LEU A 285 -2.57 4.32 9.22
N PHE A 286 -2.63 3.00 9.02
CA PHE A 286 -1.41 2.18 8.99
C PHE A 286 -0.48 2.57 7.85
N TYR A 287 -1.05 2.88 6.69
CA TYR A 287 -0.30 3.39 5.54
C TYR A 287 0.49 4.65 5.86
N GLU A 288 -0.16 5.65 6.46
CA GLU A 288 0.49 6.88 6.89
C GLU A 288 1.65 6.62 7.86
N ILE A 289 1.52 5.58 8.69
CA ILE A 289 2.57 5.19 9.64
C ILE A 289 3.78 4.60 8.94
N ILE A 290 3.57 3.66 8.01
CA ILE A 290 4.66 2.93 7.34
C ILE A 290 5.33 3.75 6.23
N CYS A 291 4.68 4.74 5.66
CA CYS A 291 5.26 5.67 4.68
C CYS A 291 6.25 6.69 5.30
N ASN A 292 6.52 6.63 6.60
CA ASN A 292 7.51 7.46 7.32
C ASN A 292 7.29 8.97 7.30
N HIS A 293 6.12 9.47 6.87
CA HIS A 293 5.84 10.92 6.82
C HIS A 293 5.32 11.50 8.13
N SER A 294 5.05 10.64 9.11
CA SER A 294 4.46 11.07 10.37
C SER A 294 5.50 11.20 11.48
N THR A 295 5.37 12.24 12.30
CA THR A 295 6.14 12.38 13.54
C THR A 295 5.83 11.23 14.51
N HIS A 296 6.72 10.98 15.49
CA HIS A 296 6.48 9.96 16.52
C HIS A 296 5.14 10.14 17.24
N ILE A 297 4.72 11.39 17.48
CA ILE A 297 3.44 11.70 18.12
C ILE A 297 2.27 11.37 17.19
N ASN A 298 2.34 11.74 15.92
CA ASN A 298 1.28 11.42 14.96
C ASN A 298 1.14 9.92 14.73
N ARG A 299 2.26 9.18 14.68
CA ARG A 299 2.24 7.71 14.63
C ARG A 299 1.50 7.12 15.82
N PHE A 300 1.83 7.59 17.02
CA PHE A 300 1.18 7.16 18.26
C PHE A 300 -0.33 7.43 18.22
N LEU A 301 -0.74 8.62 17.78
CA LEU A 301 -2.15 9.00 17.68
C LEU A 301 -2.88 8.14 16.64
N ASN A 302 -2.30 7.93 15.46
CA ASN A 302 -2.87 7.08 14.40
C ASN A 302 -3.01 5.62 14.84
N LEU A 303 -2.00 5.06 15.53
CA LEU A 303 -2.07 3.71 16.10
C LEU A 303 -3.14 3.59 17.16
N SER A 304 -3.20 4.55 18.09
CA SER A 304 -4.23 4.58 19.14
C SER A 304 -5.64 4.68 18.55
N GLN A 305 -5.81 5.49 17.50
CA GLN A 305 -7.08 5.63 16.78
C GLN A 305 -7.46 4.34 16.04
N SER A 306 -6.50 3.68 15.41
CA SER A 306 -6.72 2.40 14.72
C SER A 306 -7.23 1.32 15.68
N LEU A 307 -6.64 1.21 16.88
CA LEU A 307 -7.08 0.27 17.90
C LEU A 307 -8.46 0.64 18.47
N GLU A 308 -8.73 1.93 18.67
CA GLU A 308 -10.07 2.40 19.10
C GLU A 308 -11.13 2.02 18.06
N LEU A 309 -10.85 2.24 16.78
CA LEU A 309 -11.74 1.85 15.69
C LEU A 309 -11.96 0.34 15.64
N TYR A 310 -10.88 -0.46 15.71
CA TYR A 310 -11.00 -1.91 15.75
C TYR A 310 -11.88 -2.38 16.91
N SER A 311 -11.66 -1.85 18.10
CA SER A 311 -12.49 -2.17 19.26
C SER A 311 -13.97 -1.86 19.02
N ARG A 312 -14.28 -0.70 18.42
CA ARG A 312 -15.67 -0.28 18.15
C ARG A 312 -16.37 -1.19 17.14
N TYR A 313 -15.65 -1.64 16.10
CA TYR A 313 -16.24 -2.43 15.01
C TYR A 313 -16.31 -3.92 15.32
N TYR A 314 -15.25 -4.48 15.91
CA TYR A 314 -15.11 -5.94 16.04
C TYR A 314 -15.22 -6.45 17.47
N ARG A 315 -15.06 -5.56 18.46
CA ARG A 315 -15.11 -5.95 19.86
C ARG A 315 -16.33 -5.40 20.60
N GLU A 316 -17.18 -4.62 19.90
CA GLU A 316 -18.43 -4.18 20.48
C GLU A 316 -19.30 -5.39 20.87
N LYS A 317 -19.80 -5.37 22.12
CA LYS A 317 -20.53 -6.49 22.74
C LYS A 317 -19.66 -7.75 23.06
N SER A 318 -18.34 -7.61 23.11
CA SER A 318 -17.52 -8.65 23.73
C SER A 318 -17.97 -8.90 25.17
N ALA A 319 -17.77 -10.12 25.68
CA ALA A 319 -18.16 -10.46 27.05
C ALA A 319 -17.55 -9.50 28.07
N TRP A 320 -16.30 -9.08 27.81
CA TRP A 320 -15.59 -8.13 28.65
C TRP A 320 -16.20 -6.72 28.58
N GLU A 321 -16.52 -6.24 27.37
CA GLU A 321 -17.17 -4.92 27.18
C GLU A 321 -18.53 -4.89 27.88
N LEU A 322 -19.32 -5.95 27.76
CA LEU A 322 -20.62 -6.07 28.43
C LEU A 322 -20.45 -6.01 29.95
N ALA A 323 -19.48 -6.72 30.51
CA ALA A 323 -19.21 -6.67 31.95
C ALA A 323 -18.81 -5.28 32.45
N ILE A 324 -18.05 -4.52 31.64
CA ILE A 324 -17.69 -3.14 31.98
C ILE A 324 -18.90 -2.19 31.84
N ARG A 325 -19.75 -2.37 30.82
CA ARG A 325 -20.97 -1.59 30.63
C ARG A 325 -21.98 -1.82 31.77
N ASP A 326 -22.11 -3.06 32.24
CA ASP A 326 -22.95 -3.37 33.41
C ASP A 326 -22.47 -2.64 34.66
N LYS A 327 -21.15 -2.55 34.84
CA LYS A 327 -20.56 -1.83 35.96
C LYS A 327 -20.67 -0.30 35.83
N TYR A 328 -20.67 0.22 34.57
CA TYR A 328 -20.68 1.65 34.28
C TYR A 328 -21.70 2.00 33.17
N PRO A 329 -23.01 1.83 33.38
CA PRO A 329 -24.01 1.81 32.30
C PRO A 329 -24.17 3.13 31.55
N TYR A 330 -23.77 4.25 32.14
CA TYR A 330 -23.91 5.58 31.52
C TYR A 330 -22.63 6.18 30.96
N ARG A 331 -21.56 5.44 30.90
CA ARG A 331 -20.26 5.94 30.41
C ARG A 331 -19.92 5.36 29.03
N ASN A 332 -19.53 6.26 28.13
CA ASN A 332 -18.84 5.83 26.92
C ASN A 332 -17.54 5.10 27.30
N LEU A 333 -17.30 3.95 26.70
CA LEU A 333 -16.11 3.17 26.95
C LEU A 333 -14.86 3.99 26.57
N SER A 334 -14.02 4.29 27.57
CA SER A 334 -12.78 5.02 27.34
C SER A 334 -11.75 4.18 26.58
N LEU A 335 -10.77 4.83 25.96
CA LEU A 335 -9.67 4.17 25.25
C LEU A 335 -8.96 3.16 26.14
N LYS A 336 -8.76 3.46 27.43
CA LYS A 336 -8.18 2.54 28.40
C LYS A 336 -8.87 1.17 28.37
N TYR A 337 -10.17 1.15 28.51
CA TYR A 337 -10.93 -0.11 28.55
C TYR A 337 -10.92 -0.84 27.20
N ARG A 338 -10.88 -0.11 26.08
CA ARG A 338 -10.78 -0.70 24.74
C ARG A 338 -9.44 -1.39 24.51
N ILE A 339 -8.34 -0.76 24.94
CA ILE A 339 -6.99 -1.36 24.87
C ILE A 339 -6.91 -2.57 25.78
N GLU A 340 -7.46 -2.48 26.98
CA GLU A 340 -7.50 -3.60 27.96
C GLU A 340 -8.22 -4.82 27.35
N ASP A 341 -9.41 -4.63 26.76
CA ASP A 341 -10.14 -5.70 26.06
C ASP A 341 -9.35 -6.30 24.88
N ILE A 342 -8.68 -5.46 24.09
CA ILE A 342 -7.84 -5.92 22.98
C ILE A 342 -6.68 -6.77 23.50
N LEU A 343 -5.99 -6.32 24.52
CA LEU A 343 -4.85 -7.07 25.11
C LEU A 343 -5.29 -8.41 25.68
N LEU A 344 -6.43 -8.45 26.36
CA LEU A 344 -7.02 -9.71 26.83
C LEU A 344 -7.45 -10.63 25.66
N TYR A 345 -8.01 -10.06 24.59
CA TYR A 345 -8.36 -10.81 23.38
C TYR A 345 -7.14 -11.41 22.66
N LEU A 346 -5.98 -10.78 22.81
CA LEU A 346 -4.71 -11.21 22.22
C LEU A 346 -3.86 -12.03 23.21
N ASP A 347 -4.46 -12.54 24.27
CA ASP A 347 -3.77 -13.47 25.16
C ASP A 347 -3.20 -14.68 24.39
N GLY A 348 -1.98 -15.05 24.69
CA GLY A 348 -1.21 -16.05 23.96
C GLY A 348 -0.51 -15.56 22.67
N TYR A 349 -0.88 -14.40 22.13
CA TYR A 349 -0.17 -13.74 21.00
C TYR A 349 0.83 -12.70 21.51
N ILE A 350 0.51 -12.03 22.60
CA ILE A 350 1.33 -11.02 23.24
C ILE A 350 1.57 -11.46 24.69
N GLU A 351 2.82 -11.68 25.04
CA GLU A 351 3.19 -12.11 26.40
C GLU A 351 3.23 -10.90 27.34
N ILE A 352 2.10 -10.59 27.97
CA ILE A 352 1.94 -9.57 29.00
C ILE A 352 1.35 -10.25 30.24
N GLU A 353 1.94 -10.01 31.40
CA GLU A 353 1.41 -10.50 32.66
C GLU A 353 0.02 -9.86 32.90
N PRO A 354 -1.02 -10.63 33.24
CA PRO A 354 -2.40 -10.14 33.33
C PRO A 354 -2.56 -8.90 34.23
N GLU A 355 -1.82 -8.82 35.34
CA GLU A 355 -1.84 -7.70 36.26
C GLU A 355 -1.25 -6.40 35.66
N LYS A 356 -0.41 -6.50 34.64
CA LYS A 356 0.21 -5.36 33.93
C LYS A 356 -0.70 -4.78 32.84
N ILE A 357 -1.65 -5.56 32.33
CA ILE A 357 -2.54 -5.13 31.24
C ILE A 357 -3.32 -3.85 31.59
N PRO A 358 -4.02 -3.73 32.73
CA PRO A 358 -4.75 -2.53 33.07
C PRO A 358 -3.86 -1.29 33.27
N ILE A 359 -2.61 -1.51 33.74
CA ILE A 359 -1.64 -0.44 33.98
C ILE A 359 -1.15 0.09 32.62
N LEU A 360 -0.75 -0.81 31.71
CA LEU A 360 -0.30 -0.47 30.36
C LEU A 360 -1.39 0.26 29.58
N ALA A 361 -2.62 -0.29 29.60
CA ALA A 361 -3.77 0.32 28.94
C ALA A 361 -4.07 1.73 29.46
N LYS A 362 -3.94 1.92 30.78
CA LYS A 362 -4.09 3.25 31.40
C LYS A 362 -3.00 4.21 30.91
N LYS A 363 -1.74 3.81 30.91
CA LYS A 363 -0.62 4.64 30.47
C LYS A 363 -0.77 5.09 29.03
N ILE A 364 -1.11 4.18 28.12
CA ILE A 364 -1.35 4.49 26.70
C ILE A 364 -2.51 5.49 26.57
N SER A 365 -3.61 5.28 27.30
CA SER A 365 -4.74 6.20 27.31
C SER A 365 -4.36 7.59 27.85
N ASP A 366 -3.51 7.64 28.89
CA ASP A 366 -3.03 8.89 29.48
C ASP A 366 -2.13 9.65 28.49
N PHE A 367 -1.23 8.96 27.76
CA PHE A 367 -0.40 9.56 26.71
C PHE A 367 -1.26 10.15 25.57
N ARG A 368 -2.28 9.41 25.10
CA ARG A 368 -3.20 9.90 24.06
C ARG A 368 -3.95 11.14 24.53
N ASN A 369 -4.44 11.15 25.75
CA ASN A 369 -5.14 12.30 26.32
C ASN A 369 -4.21 13.52 26.46
N TYR A 370 -2.96 13.31 26.87
CA TYR A 370 -1.97 14.38 26.90
C TYR A 370 -1.77 15.02 25.51
N PHE A 371 -1.47 14.22 24.49
CA PHE A 371 -1.23 14.74 23.14
C PHE A 371 -2.46 15.31 22.44
N THR A 372 -3.67 14.88 22.83
CA THR A 372 -4.90 15.39 22.25
C THR A 372 -5.35 16.71 22.91
N HIS A 373 -5.16 16.87 24.20
CA HIS A 373 -5.67 18.01 24.99
C HIS A 373 -4.57 18.92 25.50
N TYR A 374 -3.29 18.49 25.47
CA TYR A 374 -2.14 19.21 26.03
C TYR A 374 -2.35 19.65 27.48
N ASP A 375 -3.12 18.87 28.27
CA ASP A 375 -3.46 19.22 29.64
C ASP A 375 -2.31 18.84 30.58
N ARG A 376 -1.36 19.75 30.74
CA ARG A 376 -0.19 19.60 31.63
C ARG A 376 -0.56 19.55 33.13
N THR A 377 -1.77 19.97 33.47
CA THR A 377 -2.17 20.01 34.89
C THR A 377 -2.61 18.67 35.43
N ARG A 378 -3.03 17.76 34.54
CA ARG A 378 -3.58 16.44 34.92
C ARG A 378 -2.62 15.28 34.70
N GLN A 379 -1.67 15.44 33.78
CA GLN A 379 -0.77 14.36 33.40
C GLN A 379 0.62 14.87 33.08
N PRO A 380 1.69 14.16 33.53
CA PRO A 380 3.05 14.49 33.16
C PRO A 380 3.26 14.24 31.65
N GLU A 381 4.09 15.04 31.03
CA GLU A 381 4.52 14.86 29.64
C GLU A 381 5.21 13.51 29.48
N PRO A 382 4.75 12.65 28.53
CA PRO A 382 5.45 11.41 28.22
C PRO A 382 6.82 11.70 27.64
N SER A 383 7.84 10.97 28.07
CA SER A 383 9.18 11.08 27.51
C SER A 383 9.22 10.54 26.08
N PHE A 384 10.22 10.97 25.31
CA PHE A 384 10.46 10.44 23.95
C PHE A 384 10.56 8.90 23.92
N TYR A 385 11.25 8.31 24.90
CA TYR A 385 11.40 6.85 25.01
C TYR A 385 10.07 6.15 25.28
N GLU A 386 9.24 6.69 26.17
CA GLU A 386 7.90 6.13 26.43
C GLU A 386 7.01 6.19 25.19
N VAL A 387 7.05 7.28 24.42
CA VAL A 387 6.28 7.40 23.14
C VAL A 387 6.81 6.45 22.08
N SER A 388 8.14 6.31 21.98
CA SER A 388 8.77 5.38 21.03
C SER A 388 8.39 3.93 21.35
N SER A 389 8.49 3.51 22.60
CA SER A 389 8.09 2.17 23.05
C SER A 389 6.59 1.94 22.88
N ALA A 390 5.76 2.95 23.15
CA ALA A 390 4.31 2.87 22.89
C ALA A 390 4.02 2.65 21.40
N ASN A 391 4.74 3.32 20.49
CA ASN A 391 4.60 3.11 19.05
C ASN A 391 4.93 1.66 18.64
N ILE A 392 6.01 1.09 19.15
CA ILE A 392 6.40 -0.30 18.89
C ILE A 392 5.32 -1.27 19.37
N ILE A 393 4.84 -1.10 20.59
CA ILE A 393 3.82 -1.96 21.20
C ILE A 393 2.50 -1.87 20.42
N LEU A 394 2.00 -0.66 20.17
CA LEU A 394 0.72 -0.46 19.48
C LEU A 394 0.77 -0.93 18.02
N ARG A 395 1.90 -0.73 17.34
CA ARG A 395 2.11 -1.23 15.98
C ARG A 395 2.09 -2.76 15.95
N TYR A 396 2.78 -3.42 16.88
CA TYR A 396 2.73 -4.86 17.00
C TYR A 396 1.32 -5.38 17.29
N ILE A 397 0.59 -4.75 18.24
CA ILE A 397 -0.80 -5.09 18.53
C ILE A 397 -1.66 -5.01 17.26
N LEU A 398 -1.53 -3.93 16.47
CA LEU A 398 -2.29 -3.74 15.24
C LEU A 398 -1.98 -4.82 14.20
N LEU A 399 -0.69 -5.16 14.02
CA LEU A 399 -0.29 -6.24 13.11
C LEU A 399 -0.88 -7.58 13.53
N VAL A 400 -0.78 -7.94 14.82
CA VAL A 400 -1.34 -9.21 15.35
C VAL A 400 -2.85 -9.27 15.17
N ILE A 401 -3.55 -8.15 15.39
CA ILE A 401 -4.99 -8.04 15.11
C ILE A 401 -5.30 -8.37 13.65
N VAL A 402 -4.59 -7.73 12.71
CA VAL A 402 -4.81 -7.94 11.28
C VAL A 402 -4.49 -9.39 10.91
N TYR A 403 -3.35 -9.92 11.34
CA TYR A 403 -2.95 -11.30 11.04
C TYR A 403 -3.97 -12.33 11.56
N LYS A 404 -4.45 -12.14 12.79
CA LYS A 404 -5.50 -12.98 13.35
C LYS A 404 -6.82 -12.85 12.59
N THR A 405 -7.19 -11.63 12.21
CA THR A 405 -8.43 -11.36 11.47
C THR A 405 -8.41 -11.99 10.07
N VAL A 406 -7.27 -11.98 9.39
CA VAL A 406 -7.14 -12.60 8.06
C VAL A 406 -6.88 -14.11 8.11
N GLY A 407 -6.73 -14.72 9.29
CA GLY A 407 -6.62 -16.18 9.44
C GLY A 407 -5.18 -16.70 9.45
N ILE A 408 -4.19 -15.88 9.78
CA ILE A 408 -2.81 -16.37 9.99
C ILE A 408 -2.74 -17.14 11.32
N GLU A 409 -2.18 -18.35 11.27
CA GLU A 409 -2.07 -19.20 12.44
C GLU A 409 -1.16 -18.61 13.53
N GLN A 410 -1.52 -18.83 14.78
CA GLN A 410 -0.82 -18.29 15.97
C GLN A 410 0.68 -18.61 15.98
N GLN A 411 1.08 -19.81 15.54
CA GLN A 411 2.49 -20.20 15.50
C GLN A 411 3.34 -19.27 14.64
N TYR A 412 2.83 -18.87 13.46
CA TYR A 412 3.53 -17.97 12.55
C TYR A 412 3.60 -16.54 13.11
N ILE A 413 2.53 -16.07 13.73
CA ILE A 413 2.51 -14.77 14.41
C ILE A 413 3.56 -14.72 15.52
N SER A 414 3.68 -15.80 16.32
CA SER A 414 4.67 -15.91 17.39
C SER A 414 6.11 -15.95 16.85
N GLU A 415 6.34 -16.55 15.68
CA GLU A 415 7.65 -16.53 15.01
C GLU A 415 8.04 -15.13 14.53
N CYS A 416 7.09 -14.33 14.06
CA CYS A 416 7.33 -12.98 13.60
C CYS A 416 7.96 -12.11 14.68
N ARG A 417 7.48 -12.22 15.92
CA ARG A 417 8.03 -11.50 17.05
C ARG A 417 9.52 -11.74 17.25
N ARG A 418 9.98 -12.98 17.07
CA ARG A 418 11.38 -13.38 17.31
C ARG A 418 12.36 -12.83 16.29
N ARG A 419 11.88 -12.43 15.11
CA ARG A 419 12.73 -12.09 13.94
C ARG A 419 12.80 -10.59 13.64
N SER A 420 12.07 -9.76 14.37
CA SER A 420 11.90 -8.34 14.06
C SER A 420 12.32 -7.46 15.24
N GLU A 421 12.11 -6.15 15.08
CA GLU A 421 12.25 -5.17 16.17
C GLU A 421 11.38 -5.50 17.40
N TYR A 422 10.31 -6.30 17.21
CA TYR A 422 9.41 -6.74 18.29
C TYR A 422 10.00 -7.78 19.23
N LYS A 423 11.22 -8.26 19.02
CA LYS A 423 11.91 -9.17 19.93
C LYS A 423 12.15 -8.56 21.33
N HIS A 424 12.22 -7.23 21.40
CA HIS A 424 12.42 -6.46 22.62
C HIS A 424 11.13 -5.91 23.25
N LEU A 425 9.97 -6.45 22.85
CA LEU A 425 8.66 -5.96 23.29
C LEU A 425 8.50 -5.94 24.83
N LYS A 426 9.15 -6.87 25.54
CA LYS A 426 9.13 -6.89 27.03
C LYS A 426 9.85 -5.69 27.61
N GLU A 427 10.98 -5.31 27.04
CA GLU A 427 11.75 -4.12 27.43
C GLU A 427 10.93 -2.85 27.16
N ASP A 428 10.27 -2.76 26.02
CA ASP A 428 9.38 -1.64 25.69
C ASP A 428 8.23 -1.50 26.67
N ILE A 429 7.59 -2.61 27.07
CA ILE A 429 6.54 -2.62 28.08
C ILE A 429 7.11 -2.13 29.43
N SER A 430 8.29 -2.61 29.82
CA SER A 430 8.94 -2.21 31.08
C SER A 430 9.28 -0.71 31.11
N ILE A 431 9.69 -0.14 29.97
CA ILE A 431 9.93 1.31 29.83
C ILE A 431 8.65 2.10 30.12
N ILE A 432 7.51 1.71 29.54
CA ILE A 432 6.23 2.40 29.77
C ILE A 432 5.78 2.25 31.23
N LEU A 433 5.97 1.07 31.81
CA LEU A 433 5.58 0.79 33.19
C LEU A 433 6.55 1.38 34.22
N LYS A 434 7.71 1.87 33.80
CA LYS A 434 8.79 2.40 34.66
C LYS A 434 9.30 1.37 35.68
N GLU A 435 9.37 0.10 35.27
CA GLU A 435 9.85 -0.99 36.14
C GLU A 435 11.35 -1.00 36.30
N ASN A 436 12.11 -0.36 35.40
CA ASN A 436 13.57 -0.32 35.45
C ASN A 436 14.08 0.75 36.46
N LYS A 437 14.11 0.43 37.72
CA LYS A 437 14.85 1.21 38.75
C LYS A 437 16.35 0.95 38.76
N SER A 438 16.97 0.24 37.80
CA SER A 438 18.35 -0.24 37.89
C SER A 438 19.19 -0.14 36.62
N LEU A 439 18.98 0.90 35.80
CA LEU A 439 20.07 1.43 34.98
C LEU A 439 20.65 2.65 35.71
N GLU A 440 21.13 2.42 36.92
CA GLU A 440 22.11 3.32 37.55
C GLU A 440 23.32 3.39 36.62
N HIS A 441 23.53 4.58 36.06
CA HIS A 441 24.78 4.97 35.46
C HIS A 441 25.92 4.52 36.35
N LYS A 442 26.65 3.49 35.97
CA LYS A 442 28.05 3.38 36.32
C LYS A 442 28.79 4.36 35.43
N ASP A 443 28.77 5.62 35.80
CA ASP A 443 29.84 6.55 35.48
C ASP A 443 31.09 6.01 36.12
N ASP A 444 31.85 5.23 35.40
CA ASP A 444 33.20 4.88 35.77
C ASP A 444 34.08 6.12 35.52
N LYS A 445 34.70 6.49 36.62
CA LYS A 445 35.74 7.52 36.80
C LYS A 445 36.90 7.39 35.83
#